data_072ceeda999e7c1d91d1cf6a61fb23fa
#
_entry.id   072ceeda999e7c1d91d1cf6a61fb23fa
#
_cell.length_a   1.000
_cell.length_b   1.000
_cell.length_c   1.000
_cell.angle_alpha   90.00
_cell.angle_beta   90.00
_cell.angle_gamma   90.00
#
_symmetry.space_group_name_H-M   'P 1'
#
loop_
_entity.id
_entity.type
_entity.pdbx_description
1 polymer ?
#
loop_
_entity_poly.entity_id
_entity_poly.type
_entity_poly.pdbx_seq_one_letter_code
_entity_poly.pdbx_strand_id
1 'polypeptide(L)'
;RAEVPREGKTFEEKRFVVFYNHSQEMQFAESLGAILWETAEMPWAFHFDLARHVADEVRHAQMGQARLEQLGHRLADLPMMTQHYAFRRNLDPLERFCLMTLVMEATAFERKRTNVELFEANGDTDSARYESYDIRDEMQHTNLGHVWVPILLRVYHDSRSVTELTDHCRQTIAQVISEYPASAANMIKR
;
A
#
# COMPACT_ATOMS: atom_id res chain seq x y z
N ARG A 1 -21.91 -8.45 -10.28
CA ARG A 1 -20.84 -7.85 -9.44
C ARG A 1 -20.89 -6.35 -9.64
N ALA A 2 -20.83 -5.58 -8.55
CA ALA A 2 -20.76 -4.13 -8.65
C ALA A 2 -19.49 -3.73 -9.42
N GLU A 3 -19.62 -2.79 -10.36
CA GLU A 3 -18.49 -2.25 -11.10
C GLU A 3 -17.83 -1.17 -10.23
N VAL A 4 -16.56 -1.35 -9.93
CA VAL A 4 -15.80 -0.35 -9.15
C VAL A 4 -15.29 0.73 -10.11
N PRO A 5 -15.66 2.00 -9.93
CA PRO A 5 -15.15 3.07 -10.78
C PRO A 5 -13.65 3.21 -10.62
N ARG A 6 -12.93 3.37 -11.74
CA ARG A 6 -11.47 3.55 -11.73
C ARG A 6 -11.05 4.89 -11.13
N GLU A 7 -11.84 5.93 -11.40
CA GLU A 7 -11.68 7.28 -10.86
C GLU A 7 -13.05 7.81 -10.50
N GLY A 8 -13.18 8.35 -9.29
CA GLY A 8 -14.39 9.05 -8.92
C GLY A 8 -14.49 10.38 -9.69
N LYS A 9 -15.62 10.61 -10.33
CA LYS A 9 -15.96 11.90 -10.96
C LYS A 9 -16.65 12.82 -9.96
N THR A 10 -17.55 12.25 -9.15
CA THR A 10 -18.23 12.93 -8.05
C THR A 10 -17.47 12.77 -6.74
N PHE A 11 -17.83 13.55 -5.73
CA PHE A 11 -17.28 13.40 -4.36
C PHE A 11 -17.55 11.98 -3.81
N GLU A 12 -18.77 11.48 -3.96
CA GLU A 12 -19.17 10.17 -3.47
C GLU A 12 -18.35 9.04 -4.13
N GLU A 13 -18.15 9.12 -5.45
CA GLU A 13 -17.33 8.16 -6.19
C GLU A 13 -15.87 8.22 -5.75
N LYS A 14 -15.30 9.40 -5.56
CA LYS A 14 -13.92 9.58 -5.07
C LYS A 14 -13.76 8.98 -3.68
N ARG A 15 -14.68 9.29 -2.77
CA ARG A 15 -14.71 8.74 -1.41
C ARG A 15 -14.81 7.22 -1.43
N PHE A 16 -15.71 6.67 -2.23
CA PHE A 16 -15.84 5.23 -2.42
C PHE A 16 -14.52 4.60 -2.90
N VAL A 17 -13.88 5.15 -3.93
CA VAL A 17 -12.61 4.63 -4.48
C VAL A 17 -11.50 4.66 -3.44
N VAL A 18 -11.39 5.71 -2.64
CA VAL A 18 -10.39 5.81 -1.58
C VAL A 18 -10.56 4.66 -0.58
N PHE A 19 -11.75 4.47 0.00
CA PHE A 19 -11.96 3.44 1.01
C PHE A 19 -12.07 2.02 0.45
N TYR A 20 -12.44 1.88 -0.82
CA TYR A 20 -12.26 0.61 -1.52
C TYR A 20 -10.77 0.23 -1.62
N ASN A 21 -9.90 1.17 -1.97
CA ASN A 21 -8.45 0.92 -2.02
C ASN A 21 -7.89 0.58 -0.63
N HIS A 22 -8.25 1.32 0.42
CA HIS A 22 -7.88 0.97 1.79
C HIS A 22 -8.31 -0.45 2.17
N SER A 23 -9.53 -0.86 1.80
CA SER A 23 -10.00 -2.23 2.08
C SER A 23 -9.16 -3.32 1.40
N GLN A 24 -8.40 -2.98 0.36
CA GLN A 24 -7.49 -3.90 -0.34
C GLN A 24 -6.11 -3.98 0.33
N GLU A 25 -5.81 -3.14 1.32
CA GLU A 25 -4.51 -3.11 2.01
C GLU A 25 -4.29 -4.37 2.87
N MET A 26 -5.32 -5.18 3.12
CA MET A 26 -5.13 -6.54 3.64
C MET A 26 -4.12 -7.35 2.80
N GLN A 27 -4.06 -7.12 1.49
CA GLN A 27 -3.08 -7.76 0.61
C GLN A 27 -1.66 -7.22 0.81
N PHE A 28 -1.52 -5.99 1.33
CA PHE A 28 -0.22 -5.47 1.78
C PHE A 28 0.22 -6.20 3.04
N ALA A 29 -0.67 -6.31 4.03
CA ALA A 29 -0.41 -7.09 5.24
C ALA A 29 0.02 -8.52 4.94
N GLU A 30 -0.66 -9.21 4.01
CA GLU A 30 -0.31 -10.57 3.58
C GLU A 30 1.07 -10.63 2.89
N SER A 31 1.39 -9.63 2.07
CA SER A 31 2.67 -9.55 1.37
C SER A 31 3.83 -9.30 2.33
N LEU A 32 3.64 -8.41 3.32
CA LEU A 32 4.62 -8.11 4.38
C LEU A 32 4.76 -9.28 5.37
N GLY A 33 3.63 -9.90 5.73
CA GLY A 33 3.61 -11.07 6.59
C GLY A 33 4.42 -12.25 6.03
N ALA A 34 4.43 -12.42 4.71
CA ALA A 34 5.28 -13.41 4.06
C ALA A 34 6.77 -13.09 4.22
N ILE A 35 7.18 -11.81 4.20
CA ILE A 35 8.57 -11.39 4.44
C ILE A 35 9.03 -11.82 5.84
N LEU A 36 8.18 -11.70 6.87
CA LEU A 36 8.51 -12.16 8.23
C LEU A 36 8.98 -13.62 8.27
N TRP A 37 8.35 -14.45 7.48
CA TRP A 37 8.69 -15.86 7.39
C TRP A 37 9.91 -16.13 6.52
N GLU A 38 10.06 -15.37 5.43
CA GLU A 38 11.08 -15.57 4.42
C GLU A 38 12.45 -14.96 4.80
N THR A 39 12.55 -14.22 5.90
CA THR A 39 13.76 -13.48 6.34
C THR A 39 14.21 -13.87 7.74
N ALA A 40 14.21 -15.18 8.04
CA ALA A 40 14.53 -15.70 9.37
C ALA A 40 15.93 -15.30 9.89
N GLU A 41 16.87 -15.00 9.01
CA GLU A 41 18.23 -14.55 9.30
C GLU A 41 18.33 -13.08 9.74
N MET A 42 17.28 -12.31 9.58
CA MET A 42 17.24 -10.91 9.98
C MET A 42 17.18 -10.78 11.51
N PRO A 43 17.69 -9.67 12.09
CA PRO A 43 17.66 -9.46 13.53
C PRO A 43 16.22 -9.26 14.04
N TRP A 44 16.00 -9.61 15.32
CA TRP A 44 14.69 -9.47 15.97
C TRP A 44 14.05 -8.08 15.80
N ALA A 45 14.87 -7.01 15.83
CA ALA A 45 14.38 -5.65 15.63
C ALA A 45 13.68 -5.46 14.27
N PHE A 46 14.20 -6.07 13.20
CA PHE A 46 13.54 -6.06 11.89
C PHE A 46 12.17 -6.74 11.95
N HIS A 47 12.09 -7.92 12.54
CA HIS A 47 10.83 -8.65 12.64
C HIS A 47 9.80 -7.89 13.49
N PHE A 48 10.25 -7.23 14.56
CA PHE A 48 9.37 -6.41 15.39
C PHE A 48 8.82 -5.20 14.62
N ASP A 49 9.66 -4.48 13.91
CA ASP A 49 9.26 -3.33 13.09
C ASP A 49 8.32 -3.75 11.96
N LEU A 50 8.66 -4.86 11.28
CA LEU A 50 7.83 -5.39 10.20
C LEU A 50 6.48 -5.91 10.71
N ALA A 51 6.43 -6.54 11.88
CA ALA A 51 5.17 -6.97 12.49
C ALA A 51 4.25 -5.79 12.84
N ARG A 52 4.82 -4.64 13.25
CA ARG A 52 4.05 -3.40 13.44
C ARG A 52 3.51 -2.88 12.12
N HIS A 53 4.34 -2.85 11.07
CA HIS A 53 3.89 -2.47 9.73
C HIS A 53 2.72 -3.36 9.27
N VAL A 54 2.83 -4.69 9.40
CA VAL A 54 1.72 -5.63 9.11
C VAL A 54 0.45 -5.26 9.89
N ALA A 55 0.57 -4.92 11.17
CA ALA A 55 -0.57 -4.56 12.01
C ALA A 55 -1.22 -3.23 11.56
N ASP A 56 -0.42 -2.28 11.09
CA ASP A 56 -0.90 -1.01 10.55
C ASP A 56 -1.69 -1.24 9.23
N GLU A 57 -1.19 -2.07 8.32
CA GLU A 57 -1.89 -2.44 7.08
C GLU A 57 -3.23 -3.17 7.34
N VAL A 58 -3.28 -4.04 8.35
CA VAL A 58 -4.54 -4.66 8.78
C VAL A 58 -5.51 -3.58 9.29
N ARG A 59 -5.03 -2.60 10.06
CA ARG A 59 -5.85 -1.50 10.56
C ARG A 59 -6.37 -0.62 9.41
N HIS A 60 -5.53 -0.30 8.41
CA HIS A 60 -5.95 0.45 7.22
C HIS A 60 -7.05 -0.28 6.46
N ALA A 61 -6.89 -1.60 6.24
CA ALA A 61 -7.92 -2.41 5.62
C ALA A 61 -9.24 -2.42 6.41
N GLN A 62 -9.16 -2.51 7.75
CA GLN A 62 -10.33 -2.44 8.63
C GLN A 62 -11.00 -1.06 8.59
N MET A 63 -10.22 0.03 8.57
CA MET A 63 -10.76 1.40 8.41
C MET A 63 -11.46 1.55 7.06
N GLY A 64 -10.85 1.02 5.99
CA GLY A 64 -11.44 0.99 4.65
C GLY A 64 -12.79 0.25 4.64
N GLN A 65 -12.82 -0.95 5.18
CA GLN A 65 -14.06 -1.74 5.29
C GLN A 65 -15.13 -1.01 6.11
N ALA A 66 -14.77 -0.54 7.31
CA ALA A 66 -15.74 0.13 8.18
C ALA A 66 -16.33 1.38 7.51
N ARG A 67 -15.51 2.14 6.77
CA ARG A 67 -16.00 3.32 6.06
C ARG A 67 -16.91 2.96 4.88
N LEU A 68 -16.56 1.93 4.11
CA LEU A 68 -17.44 1.41 3.06
C LEU A 68 -18.80 0.98 3.61
N GLU A 69 -18.84 0.29 4.74
CA GLU A 69 -20.08 -0.13 5.40
C GLU A 69 -20.94 1.06 5.83
N GLN A 70 -20.34 2.10 6.41
CA GLN A 70 -21.02 3.36 6.74
C GLN A 70 -21.59 4.08 5.50
N LEU A 71 -20.95 3.89 4.33
CA LEU A 71 -21.41 4.41 3.05
C LEU A 71 -22.43 3.51 2.34
N GLY A 72 -22.85 2.41 2.98
CA GLY A 72 -23.85 1.49 2.46
C GLY A 72 -23.31 0.41 1.53
N HIS A 73 -21.98 0.19 1.47
CA HIS A 73 -21.34 -0.83 0.67
C HIS A 73 -20.87 -2.01 1.54
N ARG A 74 -21.06 -3.22 1.06
CA ARG A 74 -20.52 -4.43 1.71
C ARG A 74 -19.29 -4.91 0.94
N LEU A 75 -18.18 -5.11 1.63
CA LEU A 75 -16.94 -5.59 0.99
C LEU A 75 -17.15 -6.92 0.26
N ALA A 76 -17.99 -7.82 0.77
CA ALA A 76 -18.30 -9.10 0.14
C ALA A 76 -18.97 -8.98 -1.24
N ASP A 77 -19.58 -7.84 -1.54
CA ASP A 77 -20.26 -7.58 -2.82
C ASP A 77 -19.30 -6.93 -3.84
N LEU A 78 -18.09 -6.55 -3.42
CA LEU A 78 -17.08 -5.89 -4.25
C LEU A 78 -16.02 -6.89 -4.75
N PRO A 79 -15.44 -6.66 -5.92
CA PRO A 79 -14.34 -7.51 -6.40
C PRO A 79 -13.07 -7.31 -5.55
N MET A 80 -12.24 -8.35 -5.46
CA MET A 80 -10.89 -8.26 -4.89
C MET A 80 -9.86 -8.09 -6.02
N MET A 81 -8.88 -7.22 -5.83
CA MET A 81 -7.80 -6.97 -6.81
C MET A 81 -6.60 -7.91 -6.58
N THR A 82 -6.80 -9.21 -6.82
CA THR A 82 -5.82 -10.25 -6.48
C THR A 82 -4.51 -10.20 -7.28
N GLN A 83 -4.50 -9.57 -8.45
CA GLN A 83 -3.31 -9.47 -9.30
C GLN A 83 -2.18 -8.66 -8.64
N HIS A 84 -2.49 -7.70 -7.80
CA HIS A 84 -1.50 -6.93 -7.02
C HIS A 84 -0.77 -7.81 -6.00
N TYR A 85 -1.52 -8.68 -5.32
CA TYR A 85 -0.94 -9.66 -4.41
C TYR A 85 -0.06 -10.66 -5.17
N ALA A 86 -0.59 -11.24 -6.25
CA ALA A 86 0.14 -12.21 -7.06
C ALA A 86 1.47 -11.65 -7.59
N PHE A 87 1.47 -10.40 -8.04
CA PHE A 87 2.69 -9.72 -8.48
C PHE A 87 3.71 -9.61 -7.34
N ARG A 88 3.32 -9.05 -6.19
CA ARG A 88 4.23 -8.88 -5.06
C ARG A 88 4.79 -10.19 -4.53
N ARG A 89 3.98 -11.25 -4.54
CA ARG A 89 4.41 -12.59 -4.10
C ARG A 89 5.50 -13.22 -4.99
N ASN A 90 5.64 -12.78 -6.23
CA ASN A 90 6.68 -13.25 -7.15
C ASN A 90 8.01 -12.52 -7.00
N LEU A 91 8.06 -11.42 -6.24
CA LEU A 91 9.30 -10.73 -5.90
C LEU A 91 10.01 -11.43 -4.73
N ASP A 92 11.34 -11.37 -4.70
CA ASP A 92 12.08 -11.77 -3.51
C ASP A 92 11.78 -10.85 -2.30
N PRO A 93 12.09 -11.26 -1.08
CA PRO A 93 11.73 -10.50 0.12
C PRO A 93 12.32 -9.08 0.15
N LEU A 94 13.56 -8.88 -0.34
CA LEU A 94 14.23 -7.59 -0.40
C LEU A 94 13.54 -6.65 -1.39
N GLU A 95 13.29 -7.12 -2.61
CA GLU A 95 12.58 -6.35 -3.64
C GLU A 95 11.15 -6.02 -3.21
N ARG A 96 10.46 -6.99 -2.60
CA ARG A 96 9.11 -6.79 -2.09
C ARG A 96 9.06 -5.72 -1.00
N PHE A 97 9.97 -5.79 -0.03
CA PHE A 97 10.05 -4.81 1.05
C PHE A 97 10.40 -3.41 0.52
N CYS A 98 11.41 -3.31 -0.36
CA CYS A 98 11.79 -2.06 -1.01
C CYS A 98 10.65 -1.46 -1.84
N LEU A 99 9.98 -2.28 -2.66
CA LEU A 99 8.85 -1.85 -3.48
C LEU A 99 7.74 -1.26 -2.62
N MET A 100 7.36 -1.90 -1.53
CA MET A 100 6.26 -1.45 -0.68
C MET A 100 6.64 -0.15 0.04
N THR A 101 7.76 -0.13 0.75
CA THR A 101 8.13 0.98 1.63
C THR A 101 8.71 2.21 0.90
N LEU A 102 9.60 2.01 -0.08
CA LEU A 102 10.33 3.11 -0.75
C LEU A 102 9.76 3.51 -2.11
N VAL A 103 8.82 2.74 -2.65
CA VAL A 103 8.18 3.07 -3.94
C VAL A 103 6.70 3.34 -3.76
N MET A 104 5.92 2.37 -3.30
CA MET A 104 4.46 2.49 -3.29
C MET A 104 3.98 3.49 -2.22
N GLU A 105 4.38 3.29 -0.99
CA GLU A 105 3.98 4.14 0.14
C GLU A 105 4.61 5.54 0.03
N ALA A 106 5.90 5.61 -0.31
CA ALA A 106 6.60 6.90 -0.47
C ALA A 106 5.98 7.80 -1.55
N THR A 107 5.32 7.25 -2.56
CA THR A 107 4.66 8.03 -3.63
C THR A 107 3.19 8.33 -3.34
N ALA A 108 2.62 7.80 -2.27
CA ALA A 108 1.21 7.96 -1.94
C ALA A 108 0.87 9.29 -1.23
N PHE A 109 1.84 9.94 -0.60
CA PHE A 109 1.61 11.08 0.30
C PHE A 109 0.86 12.26 -0.31
N GLU A 110 1.24 12.70 -1.50
CA GLU A 110 0.60 13.85 -2.16
C GLU A 110 -0.89 13.57 -2.42
N ARG A 111 -1.17 12.39 -2.97
CA ARG A 111 -2.56 11.96 -3.22
C ARG A 111 -3.37 11.86 -1.92
N LYS A 112 -2.81 11.26 -0.86
CA LYS A 112 -3.48 11.10 0.43
C LYS A 112 -3.76 12.48 1.07
N ARG A 113 -2.84 13.45 0.99
CA ARG A 113 -3.08 14.83 1.44
C ARG A 113 -4.21 15.51 0.67
N THR A 114 -4.21 15.36 -0.66
CA THR A 114 -5.32 15.88 -1.50
C THR A 114 -6.66 15.25 -1.10
N ASN A 115 -6.68 13.97 -0.73
CA ASN A 115 -7.89 13.33 -0.22
C ASN A 115 -8.36 13.94 1.11
N VAL A 116 -7.44 14.20 2.06
CA VAL A 116 -7.78 14.87 3.32
C VAL A 116 -8.44 16.22 3.05
N GLU A 117 -7.81 17.07 2.22
CA GLU A 117 -8.35 18.39 1.85
C GLU A 117 -9.73 18.28 1.18
N LEU A 118 -9.91 17.30 0.29
CA LEU A 118 -11.19 17.04 -0.36
C LEU A 118 -12.27 16.67 0.65
N PHE A 119 -11.96 15.80 1.61
CA PHE A 119 -12.91 15.36 2.64
C PHE A 119 -13.27 16.49 3.58
N GLU A 120 -12.29 17.27 4.04
CA GLU A 120 -12.52 18.45 4.88
C GLU A 120 -13.38 19.49 4.18
N ALA A 121 -13.10 19.81 2.91
CA ALA A 121 -13.87 20.76 2.11
C ALA A 121 -15.34 20.35 1.90
N ASN A 122 -15.64 19.06 2.02
CA ASN A 122 -17.00 18.52 1.92
C ASN A 122 -17.62 18.16 3.28
N GLY A 123 -16.98 18.53 4.41
CA GLY A 123 -17.48 18.28 5.76
C GLY A 123 -17.43 16.81 6.20
N ASP A 124 -16.72 15.95 5.47
CA ASP A 124 -16.53 14.53 5.79
C ASP A 124 -15.33 14.32 6.72
N THR A 125 -15.50 14.71 7.98
CA THR A 125 -14.44 14.70 8.99
C THR A 125 -13.95 13.28 9.33
N ASP A 126 -14.80 12.26 9.22
CA ASP A 126 -14.39 10.88 9.48
C ASP A 126 -13.47 10.35 8.39
N SER A 127 -13.80 10.60 7.12
CA SER A 127 -12.93 10.24 6.01
C SER A 127 -11.60 10.97 6.07
N ALA A 128 -11.59 12.27 6.36
CA ALA A 128 -10.36 13.06 6.54
C ALA A 128 -9.50 12.50 7.69
N ARG A 129 -10.11 12.08 8.79
CA ARG A 129 -9.42 11.49 9.94
C ARG A 129 -8.76 10.16 9.59
N TYR A 130 -9.44 9.27 8.86
CA TYR A 130 -8.89 7.99 8.47
C TYR A 130 -7.68 8.16 7.54
N GLU A 131 -7.78 9.01 6.52
CA GLU A 131 -6.63 9.35 5.65
C GLU A 131 -5.48 9.98 6.44
N SER A 132 -5.77 10.81 7.44
CA SER A 132 -4.72 11.45 8.28
C SER A 132 -4.00 10.45 9.18
N TYR A 133 -4.67 9.41 9.66
CA TYR A 133 -4.03 8.33 10.41
C TYR A 133 -3.13 7.50 9.49
N ASP A 134 -3.65 7.10 8.36
CA ASP A 134 -2.93 6.35 7.36
C ASP A 134 -1.66 7.09 6.88
N ILE A 135 -1.72 8.38 6.59
CA ILE A 135 -0.52 9.18 6.25
C ILE A 135 0.57 9.09 7.32
N ARG A 136 0.22 9.08 8.59
CA ARG A 136 1.20 8.99 9.69
C ARG A 136 1.87 7.64 9.74
N ASP A 137 1.13 6.59 9.53
CA ASP A 137 1.65 5.23 9.48
C ASP A 137 2.55 5.04 8.27
N GLU A 138 2.13 5.51 7.09
CA GLU A 138 2.93 5.49 5.85
C GLU A 138 4.27 6.23 5.97
N MET A 139 4.31 7.33 6.72
CA MET A 139 5.57 8.01 7.03
C MET A 139 6.52 7.10 7.83
N GLN A 140 5.98 6.35 8.79
CA GLN A 140 6.76 5.39 9.57
C GLN A 140 7.21 4.22 8.69
N HIS A 141 6.34 3.68 7.83
CA HIS A 141 6.68 2.59 6.92
C HIS A 141 7.79 2.97 5.94
N THR A 142 7.72 4.18 5.37
CA THR A 142 8.80 4.71 4.52
C THR A 142 10.12 4.84 5.29
N ASN A 143 10.06 5.29 6.55
CA ASN A 143 11.26 5.34 7.40
C ASN A 143 11.82 3.94 7.67
N LEU A 144 11.00 2.93 7.90
CA LEU A 144 11.47 1.53 8.01
C LEU A 144 12.17 1.07 6.73
N GLY A 145 11.68 1.45 5.56
CA GLY A 145 12.35 1.21 4.28
C GLY A 145 13.76 1.80 4.24
N HIS A 146 13.93 3.06 4.66
CA HIS A 146 15.25 3.71 4.72
C HIS A 146 16.19 3.06 5.73
N VAL A 147 15.68 2.52 6.82
CA VAL A 147 16.50 1.82 7.83
C VAL A 147 16.90 0.42 7.36
N TRP A 148 15.93 -0.36 6.88
CA TRP A 148 16.12 -1.80 6.70
C TRP A 148 16.55 -2.22 5.30
N VAL A 149 16.24 -1.49 4.23
CA VAL A 149 16.68 -1.84 2.88
C VAL A 149 18.21 -1.89 2.76
N PRO A 150 19.00 -0.92 3.32
CA PRO A 150 20.47 -1.02 3.29
C PRO A 150 21.00 -2.22 4.08
N ILE A 151 20.30 -2.67 5.11
CA ILE A 151 20.69 -3.84 5.90
C ILE A 151 20.38 -5.12 5.16
N LEU A 152 19.20 -5.24 4.56
CA LEU A 152 18.80 -6.36 3.72
C LEU A 152 19.76 -6.56 2.55
N LEU A 153 20.15 -5.49 1.83
CA LEU A 153 21.15 -5.55 0.75
C LEU A 153 22.45 -6.22 1.23
N ARG A 154 22.93 -5.87 2.42
CA ARG A 154 24.14 -6.48 2.99
C ARG A 154 23.95 -7.94 3.38
N VAL A 155 22.81 -8.26 4.02
CA VAL A 155 22.50 -9.64 4.47
C VAL A 155 22.38 -10.58 3.28
N TYR A 156 21.72 -10.13 2.21
CA TYR A 156 21.56 -10.93 0.99
C TYR A 156 22.73 -10.85 0.01
N HIS A 157 23.82 -10.16 0.38
CA HIS A 157 24.99 -9.96 -0.49
C HIS A 157 24.62 -9.36 -1.86
N ASP A 158 23.59 -8.52 -1.89
CA ASP A 158 23.17 -7.80 -3.09
C ASP A 158 24.10 -6.60 -3.32
N SER A 159 24.67 -6.51 -4.52
CA SER A 159 25.63 -5.47 -4.86
C SER A 159 24.98 -4.14 -5.28
N ARG A 160 23.67 -4.10 -5.44
CA ARG A 160 22.93 -2.88 -5.78
C ARG A 160 23.01 -1.85 -4.63
N SER A 161 23.06 -0.59 -4.98
CA SER A 161 22.75 0.49 -4.05
C SER A 161 21.24 0.57 -3.77
N VAL A 162 20.84 1.27 -2.71
CA VAL A 162 19.41 1.53 -2.43
C VAL A 162 18.73 2.21 -3.62
N THR A 163 19.42 3.15 -4.28
CA THR A 163 18.89 3.85 -5.45
C THR A 163 18.65 2.90 -6.61
N GLU A 164 19.64 2.06 -6.96
CA GLU A 164 19.50 1.09 -8.03
C GLU A 164 18.38 0.08 -7.77
N LEU A 165 18.25 -0.42 -6.54
CA LEU A 165 17.15 -1.30 -6.16
C LEU A 165 15.79 -0.60 -6.27
N THR A 166 15.70 0.65 -5.77
CA THR A 166 14.47 1.44 -5.83
C THR A 166 14.05 1.73 -7.27
N ASP A 167 15.01 2.07 -8.14
CA ASP A 167 14.75 2.30 -9.56
C ASP A 167 14.35 1.01 -10.29
N HIS A 168 14.96 -0.12 -9.95
CA HIS A 168 14.53 -1.44 -10.44
C HIS A 168 13.07 -1.72 -10.04
N CYS A 169 12.71 -1.52 -8.77
CA CYS A 169 11.33 -1.68 -8.30
C CYS A 169 10.34 -0.77 -9.02
N ARG A 170 10.70 0.49 -9.28
CA ARG A 170 9.88 1.42 -10.08
C ARG A 170 9.66 0.94 -11.51
N GLN A 171 10.71 0.44 -12.17
CA GLN A 171 10.62 -0.09 -13.52
C GLN A 171 9.74 -1.35 -13.57
N THR A 172 9.92 -2.24 -12.60
CA THR A 172 9.13 -3.48 -12.50
C THR A 172 7.64 -3.18 -12.33
N ILE A 173 7.27 -2.26 -11.44
CA ILE A 173 5.86 -1.91 -11.27
C ILE A 173 5.30 -1.16 -12.49
N ALA A 174 6.10 -0.32 -13.15
CA ALA A 174 5.68 0.37 -14.38
C ALA A 174 5.41 -0.63 -15.52
N GLN A 175 6.20 -1.70 -15.62
CA GLN A 175 5.96 -2.78 -16.57
C GLN A 175 4.64 -3.50 -16.27
N VAL A 176 4.40 -3.90 -15.02
CA VAL A 176 3.13 -4.53 -14.61
C VAL A 176 1.93 -3.64 -14.94
N ILE A 177 2.05 -2.34 -14.69
CA ILE A 177 1.01 -1.37 -15.05
C ILE A 177 0.74 -1.35 -16.56
N SER A 178 1.77 -1.42 -17.38
CA SER A 178 1.63 -1.41 -18.84
C SER A 178 0.98 -2.69 -19.38
N GLU A 179 1.29 -3.83 -18.77
CA GLU A 179 0.73 -5.14 -19.16
C GLU A 179 -0.72 -5.31 -18.69
N TYR A 180 -1.09 -4.68 -17.58
CA TYR A 180 -2.42 -4.77 -16.96
C TYR A 180 -3.05 -3.39 -16.73
N PRO A 181 -3.28 -2.58 -17.78
CA PRO A 181 -3.73 -1.19 -17.64
C PRO A 181 -5.08 -1.05 -16.91
N ALA A 182 -5.90 -2.11 -16.90
CA ALA A 182 -7.18 -2.11 -16.18
C ALA A 182 -7.00 -2.23 -14.66
N SER A 183 -5.94 -2.90 -14.18
CA SER A 183 -5.60 -3.01 -12.76
C SER A 183 -4.73 -1.84 -12.28
N ALA A 184 -4.03 -1.22 -13.18
CA ALA A 184 -3.06 -0.16 -12.93
C ALA A 184 -3.68 1.16 -12.47
N ALA A 185 -4.93 1.42 -12.83
CA ALA A 185 -5.59 2.69 -12.51
C ALA A 185 -5.65 2.97 -11.00
N ASN A 186 -5.48 1.95 -10.17
CA ASN A 186 -5.49 2.04 -8.71
C ASN A 186 -4.10 1.90 -8.06
N MET A 187 -3.05 1.54 -8.81
CA MET A 187 -1.72 1.29 -8.21
C MET A 187 -0.84 2.53 -8.13
N ILE A 188 -0.82 3.33 -9.15
CA ILE A 188 -0.01 4.57 -9.20
C ILE A 188 -0.76 5.59 -10.03
N LYS A 189 -1.17 6.69 -9.44
CA LYS A 189 -1.42 7.92 -10.17
C LYS A 189 -0.26 8.88 -9.93
N ARG A 190 0.28 9.33 -11.06
CA ARG A 190 1.25 10.40 -11.11
C ARG A 190 0.68 11.68 -10.55
#